data_bf70ef1bd1beb7cb4b0afbf752824c57
#
_entry.id   bf70ef1bd1beb7cb4b0afbf752824c57
#
_cell.length_a   1.000
_cell.length_b   1.000
_cell.length_c   1.000
_cell.angle_alpha   90.00
_cell.angle_beta   90.00
_cell.angle_gamma   90.00
#
_symmetry.space_group_name_H-M   'P 1'
#
loop_
_entity.id
_entity.type
_entity.pdbx_description
1 polymer ?
#
loop_
_entity_poly.entity_id
_entity_poly.type
_entity_poly.pdbx_seq_one_letter_code
_entity_poly.pdbx_strand_id
1 'polypeptide(L)'
;LRVWLFTRNEASAYYLGINTITGAATEFVFGGKFKRGGHIAGMYNWTLDGGAGVDDYLVVASSAGDALVYQGEDPSASSTWSIVGTYDIGAAPVDYRAGIEYAGELFILTGYGLVSMDEILRGANAENPETSNIAYKISKIIQQSMIELRNNAGWQPVFFPAEGLIILVSPVQSDGTYIQYVLDLTT
;
A
#
# COMPACT_ATOMS: atom_id res chain seq x y z
N LEU A 1 17.31 -8.11 -2.81
CA LEU A 1 15.99 -8.36 -2.25
C LEU A 1 16.09 -8.69 -0.76
N ARG A 2 15.16 -8.18 0.05
CA ARG A 2 15.12 -8.39 1.50
C ARG A 2 13.69 -8.76 1.92
N VAL A 3 13.57 -9.74 2.82
CA VAL A 3 12.28 -10.13 3.39
C VAL A 3 11.99 -9.26 4.59
N TRP A 4 10.78 -8.70 4.64
CA TRP A 4 10.23 -7.98 5.77
C TRP A 4 9.04 -8.75 6.34
N LEU A 5 8.95 -8.76 7.67
CA LEU A 5 7.91 -9.43 8.44
C LEU A 5 7.33 -8.42 9.43
N PHE A 6 6.01 -8.29 9.49
CA PHE A 6 5.36 -7.48 10.51
C PHE A 6 4.18 -8.23 11.12
N THR A 7 3.85 -7.89 12.35
CA THR A 7 2.76 -8.51 13.10
C THR A 7 1.60 -7.52 13.25
N ARG A 8 0.42 -8.06 13.51
CA ARG A 8 -0.77 -7.25 13.73
C ARG A 8 -0.59 -6.34 14.94
N ASN A 9 -1.08 -5.10 14.83
CA ASN A 9 -1.12 -4.11 15.90
C ASN A 9 0.24 -3.68 16.45
N GLU A 10 1.34 -3.94 15.72
CA GLU A 10 2.66 -3.47 16.06
C GLU A 10 3.14 -2.37 15.12
N ALA A 11 3.94 -1.46 15.65
CA ALA A 11 4.55 -0.37 14.87
C ALA A 11 6.02 -0.67 14.52
N SER A 12 6.43 -1.92 14.70
CA SER A 12 7.74 -2.46 14.33
C SER A 12 7.59 -3.53 13.26
N ALA A 13 8.60 -3.65 12.40
CA ALA A 13 8.76 -4.78 11.51
C ALA A 13 10.14 -5.39 11.67
N TYR A 14 10.31 -6.61 11.20
CA TYR A 14 11.55 -7.38 11.29
C TYR A 14 12.05 -7.67 9.89
N TYR A 15 13.35 -7.53 9.66
CA TYR A 15 13.94 -7.82 8.36
C TYR A 15 15.02 -8.89 8.46
N LEU A 16 15.12 -9.69 7.41
CA LEU A 16 16.20 -10.68 7.24
C LEU A 16 17.38 -10.07 6.48
N GLY A 17 18.49 -10.80 6.45
CA GLY A 17 19.64 -10.45 5.63
C GLY A 17 19.30 -10.36 4.14
N ILE A 18 20.19 -9.73 3.35
CA ILE A 18 20.01 -9.62 1.90
C ILE A 18 20.05 -11.02 1.26
N ASN A 19 19.11 -11.30 0.35
CA ASN A 19 18.98 -12.56 -0.40
C ASN A 19 18.89 -13.81 0.48
N THR A 20 18.33 -13.69 1.69
CA THR A 20 18.08 -14.82 2.59
C THR A 20 16.62 -14.85 3.03
N ILE A 21 16.11 -16.07 3.24
CA ILE A 21 14.77 -16.34 3.76
C ILE A 21 14.82 -17.01 5.14
N THR A 22 15.99 -17.15 5.72
CA THR A 22 16.24 -17.79 7.00
C THR A 22 17.23 -16.99 7.83
N GLY A 23 17.31 -17.27 9.14
CA GLY A 23 18.25 -16.64 10.06
C GLY A 23 17.58 -15.74 11.09
N ALA A 24 18.39 -15.01 11.85
CA ALA A 24 17.90 -14.06 12.83
C ALA A 24 17.31 -12.83 12.14
N ALA A 25 16.11 -12.45 12.52
CA ALA A 25 15.48 -11.20 12.05
C ALA A 25 15.91 -10.03 12.95
N THR A 26 16.12 -8.87 12.34
CA THR A 26 16.46 -7.63 13.03
C THR A 26 15.23 -6.73 13.08
N GLU A 27 14.92 -6.17 14.24
CA GLU A 27 13.81 -5.25 14.42
C GLU A 27 14.11 -3.86 13.83
N PHE A 28 13.10 -3.27 13.21
CA PHE A 28 13.08 -1.87 12.81
C PHE A 28 11.79 -1.19 13.26
N VAL A 29 11.92 -0.11 14.05
CA VAL A 29 10.79 0.59 14.65
C VAL A 29 10.33 1.73 13.74
N PHE A 30 9.09 1.67 13.27
CA PHE A 30 8.46 2.71 12.44
C PHE A 30 7.58 3.67 13.25
N GLY A 31 7.09 3.26 14.43
CA GLY A 31 6.03 3.93 15.18
C GLY A 31 6.26 5.41 15.44
N GLY A 32 7.48 5.80 15.86
CA GLY A 32 7.82 7.19 16.11
C GLY A 32 7.94 8.08 14.85
N LYS A 33 7.76 7.53 13.66
CA LYS A 33 7.87 8.22 12.37
C LYS A 33 6.51 8.48 11.73
N PHE A 34 5.47 7.79 12.16
CA PHE A 34 4.09 8.07 11.76
C PHE A 34 3.61 9.38 12.39
N LYS A 35 3.10 10.29 11.57
CA LYS A 35 2.59 11.60 12.05
C LYS A 35 1.29 11.46 12.84
N ARG A 36 0.42 10.55 12.40
CA ARG A 36 -0.87 10.24 13.03
C ARG A 36 -0.79 9.08 14.01
N GLY A 37 0.39 8.43 14.12
CA GLY A 37 0.59 7.24 14.94
C GLY A 37 -0.03 5.98 14.35
N GLY A 38 -0.46 5.07 15.23
CA GLY A 38 -1.02 3.79 14.83
C GLY A 38 0.04 2.68 14.73
N HIS A 39 -0.36 1.57 14.11
CA HIS A 39 0.48 0.39 13.86
C HIS A 39 0.62 0.16 12.35
N ILE A 40 1.51 -0.75 11.95
CA ILE A 40 1.69 -1.10 10.53
C ILE A 40 0.45 -1.83 10.05
N ALA A 41 -0.16 -1.30 9.00
CA ALA A 41 -1.31 -1.89 8.31
C ALA A 41 -0.93 -2.56 6.99
N GLY A 42 0.17 -2.15 6.36
CA GLY A 42 0.70 -2.76 5.15
C GLY A 42 2.12 -2.34 4.86
N MET A 43 2.85 -3.19 4.16
CA MET A 43 4.20 -2.91 3.65
C MET A 43 4.23 -3.29 2.17
N TYR A 44 4.72 -2.39 1.34
CA TYR A 44 4.70 -2.54 -0.11
C TYR A 44 6.07 -2.18 -0.68
N ASN A 45 6.46 -2.92 -1.71
CA ASN A 45 7.57 -2.53 -2.56
C ASN A 45 7.05 -1.55 -3.62
N TRP A 46 7.86 -0.58 -4.00
CA TRP A 46 7.52 0.35 -5.06
C TRP A 46 8.77 0.68 -5.86
N THR A 47 8.76 0.29 -7.12
CA THR A 47 9.87 0.49 -8.03
C THR A 47 9.57 1.63 -8.99
N LEU A 48 10.27 2.75 -8.85
CA LEU A 48 10.18 3.88 -9.76
C LEU A 48 11.33 3.84 -10.77
N ASP A 49 11.01 3.89 -12.06
CA ASP A 49 12.00 4.15 -13.11
C ASP A 49 12.03 5.65 -13.41
N GLY A 50 12.88 6.38 -12.69
CA GLY A 50 13.08 7.82 -12.83
C GLY A 50 13.97 8.21 -14.02
N GLY A 51 14.38 7.27 -14.88
CA GLY A 51 15.26 7.52 -16.04
C GLY A 51 16.75 7.66 -15.69
N ALA A 52 17.12 7.65 -14.40
CA ALA A 52 18.50 7.65 -13.92
C ALA A 52 18.92 6.31 -13.29
N GLY A 53 18.05 5.30 -13.36
CA GLY A 53 18.17 4.00 -12.73
C GLY A 53 16.86 3.60 -12.05
N VAL A 54 16.80 2.36 -11.61
CA VAL A 54 15.64 1.83 -10.87
C VAL A 54 15.82 2.17 -9.40
N ASP A 55 14.94 3.00 -8.86
CA ASP A 55 14.88 3.32 -7.43
C ASP A 55 13.83 2.43 -6.77
N ASP A 56 14.27 1.56 -5.88
CA ASP A 56 13.39 0.72 -5.07
C ASP A 56 13.05 1.42 -3.76
N TYR A 57 11.76 1.62 -3.53
CA TYR A 57 11.22 2.19 -2.31
C TYR A 57 10.52 1.13 -1.46
N LEU A 58 10.62 1.27 -0.15
CA LEU A 58 9.75 0.57 0.79
C LEU A 58 8.68 1.55 1.26
N VAL A 59 7.42 1.23 1.02
CA VAL A 59 6.27 1.99 1.52
C VAL A 59 5.66 1.26 2.70
N VAL A 60 5.57 1.94 3.84
CA VAL A 60 4.99 1.40 5.08
C VAL A 60 3.78 2.22 5.46
N ALA A 61 2.60 1.62 5.32
CA ALA A 61 1.33 2.26 5.63
C ALA A 61 0.88 1.99 7.06
N SER A 62 0.40 3.03 7.74
CA SER A 62 -0.13 2.93 9.10
C SER A 62 -1.65 2.71 9.14
N SER A 63 -2.13 2.19 10.25
CA SER A 63 -3.55 2.07 10.56
C SER A 63 -4.26 3.42 10.75
N ALA A 64 -3.51 4.52 10.81
CA ALA A 64 -4.03 5.89 10.90
C ALA A 64 -3.99 6.65 9.57
N GLY A 65 -3.56 6.02 8.47
CA GLY A 65 -3.55 6.62 7.13
C GLY A 65 -2.28 7.38 6.77
N ASP A 66 -1.17 7.16 7.49
CA ASP A 66 0.14 7.63 7.07
C ASP A 66 0.82 6.58 6.18
N ALA A 67 1.59 7.04 5.18
CA ALA A 67 2.53 6.24 4.41
C ALA A 67 3.94 6.79 4.57
N LEU A 68 4.84 5.98 5.12
CA LEU A 68 6.27 6.26 5.15
C LEU A 68 6.91 5.72 3.89
N VAL A 69 7.67 6.54 3.19
CA VAL A 69 8.43 6.12 2.01
C VAL A 69 9.91 6.10 2.36
N TYR A 70 10.53 4.95 2.24
CA TYR A 70 11.95 4.73 2.48
C TYR A 70 12.68 4.37 1.20
N GLN A 71 13.90 4.85 1.09
CA GLN A 71 14.84 4.51 0.02
C GLN A 71 16.13 3.97 0.61
N GLY A 72 16.75 3.02 -0.08
CA GLY A 72 18.06 2.48 0.25
C GLY A 72 18.09 0.96 0.39
N GLU A 73 19.27 0.43 0.68
CA GLU A 73 19.53 -1.03 0.67
C GLU A 73 19.61 -1.64 2.05
N ASP A 74 20.16 -0.90 3.03
CA ASP A 74 20.46 -1.46 4.36
C ASP A 74 19.80 -0.66 5.48
N PRO A 75 18.72 -1.19 6.10
CA PRO A 75 18.04 -0.55 7.22
C PRO A 75 18.90 -0.33 8.47
N SER A 76 20.03 -1.05 8.61
CA SER A 76 20.97 -0.86 9.71
C SER A 76 21.94 0.32 9.51
N ALA A 77 22.06 0.83 8.29
CA ALA A 77 23.00 1.87 7.92
C ALA A 77 22.27 3.18 7.57
N SER A 78 22.23 4.12 8.49
CA SER A 78 21.57 5.42 8.30
C SER A 78 22.16 6.27 7.14
N SER A 79 23.32 5.93 6.63
CA SER A 79 23.95 6.57 5.47
C SER A 79 23.38 6.10 4.14
N THR A 80 22.79 4.90 4.10
CA THR A 80 22.24 4.27 2.89
C THR A 80 20.76 3.96 2.97
N TRP A 81 20.14 4.20 4.13
CA TRP A 81 18.73 3.99 4.38
C TRP A 81 18.09 5.25 4.96
N SER A 82 17.26 5.88 4.20
CA SER A 82 16.65 7.17 4.58
C SER A 82 15.17 7.22 4.28
N ILE A 83 14.45 7.99 5.11
CA ILE A 83 13.07 8.32 4.85
C ILE A 83 13.02 9.42 3.78
N VAL A 84 12.29 9.16 2.70
CA VAL A 84 12.01 10.15 1.65
C VAL A 84 10.93 11.11 2.12
N GLY A 85 9.90 10.58 2.79
CA GLY A 85 8.84 11.39 3.35
C GLY A 85 7.79 10.57 4.09
N THR A 86 6.88 11.32 4.76
CA THR A 86 5.66 10.80 5.38
C THR A 86 4.49 11.49 4.73
N TYR A 87 3.63 10.72 4.11
CA TYR A 87 2.52 11.17 3.29
C TYR A 87 1.20 10.74 3.88
N ASP A 88 0.15 11.50 3.60
CA ASP A 88 -1.22 11.20 4.02
C ASP A 88 -1.94 10.46 2.90
N ILE A 89 -2.30 9.21 3.14
CA ILE A 89 -3.12 8.39 2.24
C ILE A 89 -4.60 8.37 2.64
N GLY A 90 -4.99 9.28 3.55
CA GLY A 90 -6.37 9.52 3.98
C GLY A 90 -6.86 8.50 5.00
N ALA A 91 -6.74 7.23 4.72
CA ALA A 91 -7.21 6.15 5.57
C ALA A 91 -6.25 4.96 5.55
N ALA A 92 -6.38 4.06 6.52
CA ALA A 92 -5.65 2.80 6.54
C ALA A 92 -5.91 1.96 5.26
N PRO A 93 -4.93 1.19 4.80
CA PRO A 93 -5.18 0.10 3.86
C PRO A 93 -6.27 -0.83 4.40
N VAL A 94 -7.17 -1.26 3.52
CA VAL A 94 -8.34 -2.08 3.92
C VAL A 94 -7.99 -3.51 4.30
N ASP A 95 -6.81 -3.99 3.85
CA ASP A 95 -6.28 -5.31 4.18
C ASP A 95 -4.75 -5.34 3.96
N TYR A 96 -4.07 -6.42 4.37
CA TYR A 96 -2.62 -6.59 4.17
C TYR A 96 -2.20 -6.70 2.70
N ARG A 97 -3.11 -7.17 1.83
CA ARG A 97 -2.89 -7.28 0.38
C ARG A 97 -3.51 -6.13 -0.40
N ALA A 98 -3.62 -4.97 0.24
CA ALA A 98 -4.27 -3.80 -0.33
C ALA A 98 -3.42 -3.04 -1.36
N GLY A 99 -2.16 -3.39 -1.54
CA GLY A 99 -1.28 -2.73 -2.52
C GLY A 99 -1.16 -3.50 -3.83
N ILE A 100 -1.03 -2.75 -4.93
CA ILE A 100 -0.74 -3.29 -6.26
C ILE A 100 0.19 -2.33 -7.00
N GLU A 101 1.19 -2.88 -7.65
CA GLU A 101 2.11 -2.13 -8.52
C GLU A 101 1.71 -2.34 -9.99
N TYR A 102 1.58 -1.24 -10.71
CA TYR A 102 1.27 -1.24 -12.14
C TYR A 102 1.96 -0.07 -12.84
N ALA A 103 2.66 -0.36 -13.94
CA ALA A 103 3.35 0.63 -14.78
C ALA A 103 4.33 1.54 -14.00
N GLY A 104 5.01 1.01 -12.97
CA GLY A 104 5.93 1.77 -12.12
C GLY A 104 5.24 2.61 -11.04
N GLU A 105 3.94 2.46 -10.88
CA GLU A 105 3.16 3.16 -9.87
C GLU A 105 2.60 2.19 -8.83
N LEU A 106 2.62 2.61 -7.56
CA LEU A 106 2.01 1.87 -6.46
C LEU A 106 0.63 2.44 -6.16
N PHE A 107 -0.38 1.59 -6.22
CA PHE A 107 -1.73 1.89 -5.77
C PHE A 107 -2.02 1.17 -4.46
N ILE A 108 -2.63 1.86 -3.51
CA ILE A 108 -3.05 1.31 -2.22
C ILE A 108 -4.55 1.41 -2.07
N LEU A 109 -5.22 0.30 -1.83
CA LEU A 109 -6.65 0.25 -1.60
C LEU A 109 -6.94 0.66 -0.15
N THR A 110 -7.57 1.82 0.00
CA THR A 110 -7.97 2.42 1.28
C THR A 110 -9.48 2.57 1.35
N GLY A 111 -9.99 3.07 2.47
CA GLY A 111 -11.42 3.44 2.60
C GLY A 111 -11.90 4.50 1.60
N TYR A 112 -11.00 5.23 0.96
CA TYR A 112 -11.31 6.19 -0.11
C TYR A 112 -11.24 5.59 -1.53
N GLY A 113 -10.83 4.34 -1.66
CA GLY A 113 -10.66 3.63 -2.92
C GLY A 113 -9.20 3.33 -3.23
N LEU A 114 -8.86 3.18 -4.50
CA LEU A 114 -7.52 2.82 -4.96
C LEU A 114 -6.67 4.08 -5.13
N VAL A 115 -5.93 4.43 -4.09
CA VAL A 115 -5.13 5.67 -4.00
C VAL A 115 -3.78 5.48 -4.67
N SER A 116 -3.42 6.41 -5.56
CA SER A 116 -2.14 6.48 -6.25
C SER A 116 -1.07 7.10 -5.36
N MET A 117 0.04 6.42 -5.15
CA MET A 117 1.17 6.95 -4.38
C MET A 117 1.91 8.06 -5.14
N ASP A 118 2.00 7.97 -6.46
CA ASP A 118 2.63 9.01 -7.28
C ASP A 118 1.87 10.34 -7.19
N GLU A 119 0.54 10.31 -7.29
CA GLU A 119 -0.30 11.50 -7.12
C GLU A 119 -0.18 12.07 -5.69
N ILE A 120 -0.14 11.21 -4.68
CA ILE A 120 0.07 11.64 -3.29
C ILE A 120 1.44 12.31 -3.08
N LEU A 121 2.50 11.77 -3.68
CA LEU A 121 3.83 12.39 -3.63
C LEU A 121 3.86 13.76 -4.32
N ARG A 122 3.05 13.95 -5.35
CA ARG A 122 2.89 15.24 -6.06
C ARG A 122 1.99 16.22 -5.33
N GLY A 123 1.44 15.84 -4.17
CA GLY A 123 0.63 16.69 -3.31
C GLY A 123 -0.87 16.56 -3.51
N ALA A 124 -1.35 15.51 -4.19
CA ALA A 124 -2.78 15.24 -4.25
C ALA A 124 -3.33 14.93 -2.85
N ASN A 125 -4.57 15.33 -2.60
CA ASN A 125 -5.28 15.02 -1.38
C ASN A 125 -5.95 13.64 -1.53
N ALA A 126 -5.58 12.69 -0.68
CA ALA A 126 -6.13 11.34 -0.68
C ALA A 126 -7.66 11.29 -0.44
N GLU A 127 -8.20 12.28 0.26
CA GLU A 127 -9.64 12.42 0.50
C GLU A 127 -10.42 12.94 -0.73
N ASN A 128 -9.69 13.47 -1.73
CA ASN A 128 -10.28 13.89 -3.00
C ASN A 128 -10.10 12.79 -4.07
N PRO A 129 -11.10 11.93 -4.28
CA PRO A 129 -10.98 10.79 -5.19
C PRO A 129 -10.75 11.18 -6.66
N GLU A 130 -11.10 12.39 -7.08
CA GLU A 130 -10.87 12.87 -8.45
C GLU A 130 -9.38 13.05 -8.76
N THR A 131 -8.56 13.35 -7.74
CA THR A 131 -7.14 13.65 -7.92
C THR A 131 -6.22 12.52 -7.47
N SER A 132 -6.70 11.61 -6.62
CA SER A 132 -5.86 10.58 -6.00
C SER A 132 -6.29 9.15 -6.30
N ASN A 133 -7.47 8.93 -6.86
CA ASN A 133 -8.07 7.61 -7.00
C ASN A 133 -8.30 7.26 -8.47
N ILE A 134 -7.60 6.24 -8.96
CA ILE A 134 -7.77 5.74 -10.33
C ILE A 134 -9.20 5.23 -10.62
N ALA A 135 -9.91 4.79 -9.58
CA ALA A 135 -11.29 4.30 -9.67
C ALA A 135 -12.34 5.36 -9.29
N TYR A 136 -12.04 6.67 -9.42
CA TYR A 136 -12.89 7.73 -8.88
C TYR A 136 -14.34 7.68 -9.38
N LYS A 137 -14.58 7.28 -10.64
CA LYS A 137 -15.93 7.20 -11.23
C LYS A 137 -16.87 6.24 -10.49
N ILE A 138 -16.31 5.19 -9.89
CA ILE A 138 -17.05 4.19 -9.11
C ILE A 138 -16.70 4.23 -7.62
N SER A 139 -15.97 5.25 -7.18
CA SER A 139 -15.46 5.37 -5.81
C SER A 139 -16.56 5.29 -4.75
N LYS A 140 -17.73 5.89 -4.99
CA LYS A 140 -18.87 5.84 -4.05
C LYS A 140 -19.39 4.42 -3.83
N ILE A 141 -19.45 3.61 -4.89
CA ILE A 141 -19.91 2.21 -4.80
C ILE A 141 -18.89 1.38 -4.03
N ILE A 142 -17.60 1.56 -4.34
CA ILE A 142 -16.51 0.89 -3.65
C ILE A 142 -16.50 1.28 -2.17
N GLN A 143 -16.59 2.56 -1.85
CA GLN A 143 -16.63 3.08 -0.48
C GLN A 143 -17.81 2.51 0.32
N GLN A 144 -19.00 2.43 -0.28
CA GLN A 144 -20.15 1.81 0.38
C GLN A 144 -19.88 0.35 0.73
N SER A 145 -19.37 -0.44 -0.20
CA SER A 145 -18.99 -1.83 0.07
C SER A 145 -17.89 -1.97 1.11
N MET A 146 -16.92 -1.04 1.14
CA MET A 146 -15.88 -1.02 2.16
C MET A 146 -16.44 -0.70 3.56
N ILE A 147 -17.45 0.16 3.67
CA ILE A 147 -18.14 0.43 4.94
C ILE A 147 -18.90 -0.81 5.40
N GLU A 148 -19.63 -1.47 4.51
CA GLU A 148 -20.42 -2.66 4.81
C GLU A 148 -19.56 -3.85 5.20
N LEU A 149 -18.41 -4.04 4.53
CA LEU A 149 -17.50 -5.17 4.70
C LEU A 149 -16.22 -4.84 5.49
N ARG A 150 -16.18 -3.70 6.20
CA ARG A 150 -14.98 -3.18 6.89
C ARG A 150 -14.34 -4.12 7.91
N ASN A 151 -15.12 -5.05 8.46
CA ASN A 151 -14.66 -6.01 9.47
C ASN A 151 -14.29 -7.37 8.85
N ASN A 152 -14.47 -7.52 7.55
CA ASN A 152 -14.20 -8.76 6.84
C ASN A 152 -12.82 -8.65 6.16
N ALA A 153 -11.96 -9.63 6.38
CA ALA A 153 -10.70 -9.76 5.62
C ALA A 153 -10.97 -10.33 4.23
N GLY A 154 -10.12 -9.97 3.27
CA GLY A 154 -10.19 -10.52 1.92
C GLY A 154 -10.21 -9.48 0.80
N TRP A 155 -10.13 -8.17 1.12
CA TRP A 155 -9.95 -7.14 0.11
C TRP A 155 -8.60 -7.29 -0.59
N GLN A 156 -8.63 -7.37 -1.91
CA GLN A 156 -7.41 -7.50 -2.72
C GLN A 156 -7.58 -6.87 -4.09
N PRO A 157 -6.70 -5.93 -4.51
CA PRO A 157 -6.52 -5.56 -5.90
C PRO A 157 -5.67 -6.62 -6.61
N VAL A 158 -6.06 -6.99 -7.82
CA VAL A 158 -5.33 -7.93 -8.69
C VAL A 158 -5.16 -7.30 -10.06
N PHE A 159 -3.95 -7.28 -10.58
CA PHE A 159 -3.69 -6.84 -11.94
C PHE A 159 -3.74 -8.02 -12.90
N PHE A 160 -4.50 -7.85 -13.99
CA PHE A 160 -4.59 -8.81 -15.09
C PHE A 160 -3.94 -8.21 -16.36
N PRO A 161 -2.65 -8.45 -16.57
CA PRO A 161 -1.87 -7.72 -17.57
C PRO A 161 -2.28 -8.03 -19.02
N ALA A 162 -2.84 -9.22 -19.29
CA ALA A 162 -3.24 -9.62 -20.63
C ALA A 162 -4.31 -8.71 -21.25
N GLU A 163 -5.14 -8.09 -20.42
CA GLU A 163 -6.25 -7.22 -20.83
C GLU A 163 -6.16 -5.80 -20.25
N GLY A 164 -5.09 -5.48 -19.50
CA GLY A 164 -4.91 -4.17 -18.88
C GLY A 164 -5.96 -3.85 -17.81
N LEU A 165 -6.37 -4.88 -17.03
CA LEU A 165 -7.43 -4.73 -16.03
C LEU A 165 -6.87 -4.73 -14.62
N ILE A 166 -7.44 -3.89 -13.75
CA ILE A 166 -7.35 -4.06 -12.29
C ILE A 166 -8.70 -4.58 -11.79
N ILE A 167 -8.65 -5.67 -11.05
CA ILE A 167 -9.82 -6.29 -10.43
C ILE A 167 -9.72 -6.09 -8.92
N LEU A 168 -10.67 -5.36 -8.34
CA LEU A 168 -10.79 -5.24 -6.89
C LEU A 168 -11.74 -6.34 -6.40
N VAL A 169 -11.21 -7.27 -5.62
CA VAL A 169 -11.99 -8.36 -5.04
C VAL A 169 -12.41 -7.98 -3.64
N SER A 170 -13.71 -8.07 -3.34
CA SER A 170 -14.24 -7.86 -2.00
C SER A 170 -14.07 -9.10 -1.12
N PRO A 171 -14.16 -8.96 0.21
CA PRO A 171 -14.36 -10.09 1.11
C PRO A 171 -15.61 -10.91 0.75
N VAL A 172 -15.61 -12.17 1.17
CA VAL A 172 -16.79 -13.02 1.07
C VAL A 172 -17.87 -12.50 2.02
N GLN A 173 -19.07 -12.34 1.49
CA GLN A 173 -20.26 -11.91 2.25
C GLN A 173 -20.87 -13.07 3.03
N SER A 174 -21.83 -12.78 3.88
CA SER A 174 -22.49 -13.79 4.73
C SER A 174 -23.27 -14.88 3.96
N ASP A 175 -23.65 -14.57 2.72
CA ASP A 175 -24.33 -15.51 1.81
C ASP A 175 -23.37 -16.35 0.95
N GLY A 176 -22.05 -16.18 1.16
CA GLY A 176 -21.00 -16.86 0.40
C GLY A 176 -20.65 -16.21 -0.94
N THR A 177 -21.26 -15.08 -1.26
CA THR A 177 -20.93 -14.31 -2.49
C THR A 177 -19.79 -13.32 -2.24
N TYR A 178 -19.20 -12.81 -3.31
CA TYR A 178 -18.23 -11.69 -3.29
C TYR A 178 -18.45 -10.81 -4.52
N ILE A 179 -17.99 -9.57 -4.43
CA ILE A 179 -18.10 -8.57 -5.50
C ILE A 179 -16.73 -8.41 -6.14
N GLN A 180 -16.70 -8.30 -7.46
CA GLN A 180 -15.52 -7.90 -8.22
C GLN A 180 -15.81 -6.60 -8.95
N TYR A 181 -14.98 -5.58 -8.71
CA TYR A 181 -14.99 -4.34 -9.46
C TYR A 181 -13.88 -4.43 -10.50
N VAL A 182 -14.23 -4.33 -11.77
CA VAL A 182 -13.28 -4.40 -12.87
C VAL A 182 -13.02 -2.99 -13.39
N LEU A 183 -11.75 -2.58 -13.39
CA LEU A 183 -11.30 -1.31 -13.91
C LEU A 183 -10.50 -1.60 -15.18
N ASP A 184 -10.95 -1.05 -16.29
CA ASP A 184 -10.21 -1.07 -17.56
C ASP A 184 -9.27 0.15 -17.60
N LEU A 185 -7.96 -0.11 -17.71
CA LEU A 185 -6.93 0.93 -17.74
C LEU A 185 -6.63 1.43 -19.17
N THR A 186 -7.31 0.86 -20.17
CA THR A 186 -7.09 1.20 -21.59
C THR A 186 -8.08 2.23 -22.13
N THR A 187 -9.08 2.65 -21.34
CA THR A 187 -10.16 3.56 -21.75
C THR A 187 -10.19 4.88 -20.99
#